data_e3b5e95c4dcefc6355c6fdc474dadb04
#
_entry.id   e3b5e95c4dcefc6355c6fdc474dadb04
#
_cell.length_a   1.000
_cell.length_b   1.000
_cell.length_c   1.000
_cell.angle_alpha   90.00
_cell.angle_beta   90.00
_cell.angle_gamma   90.00
#
_symmetry.space_group_name_H-M   'P 1'
#
loop_
_entity.id
_entity.type
_entity.pdbx_description
1 polymer ?
#
loop_
_entity_poly.entity_id
_entity_poly.type
_entity_poly.pdbx_seq_one_letter_code
_entity_poly.pdbx_strand_id
1 'polypeptide(L)'
;MSDDRLRKEISTLERKVKILLSEHDRLKKDLSNYRTENQELKSTIASQKGEIDGFQNKFKITKLVDNMVAGGEDPNELKSVLDQYINEIDKCIAHLSEA
;
A
#
# COMPACT_ATOMS: atom_id res chain seq x y z
N MET A 1 -48.17 -31.55 -26.44
CA MET A 1 -48.16 -30.09 -26.40
C MET A 1 -47.60 -29.54 -25.13
N SER A 2 -47.92 -30.07 -23.97
CA SER A 2 -47.27 -29.66 -22.71
C SER A 2 -45.79 -30.03 -22.66
N ASP A 3 -45.36 -31.09 -23.35
CA ASP A 3 -43.95 -31.50 -23.43
C ASP A 3 -43.06 -30.50 -24.18
N ASP A 4 -43.56 -29.89 -25.24
CA ASP A 4 -42.81 -28.90 -26.01
C ASP A 4 -42.61 -27.60 -25.22
N ARG A 5 -43.63 -27.20 -24.47
CA ARG A 5 -43.55 -26.04 -23.59
C ARG A 5 -42.56 -26.29 -22.48
N LEU A 6 -42.57 -27.46 -21.87
CA LEU A 6 -41.66 -27.86 -20.81
C LEU A 6 -40.22 -27.90 -21.33
N ARG A 7 -40.00 -28.46 -22.53
CA ARG A 7 -38.65 -28.47 -23.15
C ARG A 7 -38.12 -27.07 -23.41
N LYS A 8 -38.98 -26.15 -23.86
CA LYS A 8 -38.59 -24.74 -24.05
C LYS A 8 -38.22 -24.06 -22.74
N GLU A 9 -38.98 -24.32 -21.70
CA GLU A 9 -38.70 -23.77 -20.35
C GLU A 9 -37.39 -24.31 -19.79
N ILE A 10 -37.13 -25.61 -19.94
CA ILE A 10 -35.88 -26.25 -19.53
C ILE A 10 -34.70 -25.68 -20.32
N SER A 11 -34.85 -25.54 -21.65
CA SER A 11 -33.81 -24.94 -22.49
C SER A 11 -33.47 -23.50 -22.10
N THR A 12 -34.49 -22.72 -21.79
CA THR A 12 -34.34 -21.35 -21.32
C THR A 12 -33.62 -21.31 -19.98
N LEU A 13 -33.99 -22.21 -19.08
CA LEU A 13 -33.34 -22.34 -17.75
C LEU A 13 -31.89 -22.73 -17.90
N GLU A 14 -31.56 -23.70 -18.76
CA GLU A 14 -30.17 -24.09 -19.01
C GLU A 14 -29.35 -22.92 -19.53
N ARG A 15 -29.90 -22.12 -20.45
CA ARG A 15 -29.21 -20.94 -20.96
C ARG A 15 -28.93 -19.93 -19.85
N LYS A 16 -29.93 -19.67 -19.02
CA LYS A 16 -29.78 -18.73 -17.88
C LYS A 16 -28.74 -19.23 -16.88
N VAL A 17 -28.70 -20.52 -16.59
CA VAL A 17 -27.71 -21.13 -15.69
C VAL A 17 -26.31 -20.99 -16.29
N LYS A 18 -26.13 -21.24 -17.58
CA LYS A 18 -24.85 -21.06 -18.27
C LYS A 18 -24.35 -19.63 -18.19
N ILE A 19 -25.24 -18.67 -18.39
CA ILE A 19 -24.92 -17.24 -18.29
C ILE A 19 -24.51 -16.90 -16.87
N LEU A 20 -25.23 -17.38 -15.86
CA LEU A 20 -24.91 -17.17 -14.45
C LEU A 20 -23.55 -17.77 -14.06
N LEU A 21 -23.26 -18.97 -14.55
CA LEU A 21 -21.96 -19.62 -14.29
C LEU A 21 -20.82 -18.84 -14.93
N SER A 22 -21.02 -18.36 -16.16
CA SER A 22 -20.03 -17.53 -16.86
C SER A 22 -19.79 -16.22 -16.12
N GLU A 23 -20.84 -15.55 -15.68
CA GLU A 23 -20.76 -14.33 -14.88
C GLU A 23 -20.07 -14.57 -13.54
N HIS A 24 -20.37 -15.70 -12.90
CA HIS A 24 -19.76 -16.09 -11.64
C HIS A 24 -18.24 -16.29 -11.80
N ASP A 25 -17.83 -16.96 -12.87
CA ASP A 25 -16.39 -17.14 -13.14
C ASP A 25 -15.70 -15.82 -13.42
N ARG A 26 -16.35 -14.94 -14.18
CA ARG A 26 -15.81 -13.60 -14.44
C ARG A 26 -15.64 -12.81 -13.14
N LEU A 27 -16.66 -12.82 -12.28
CA LEU A 27 -16.61 -12.14 -10.99
C LEU A 27 -15.53 -12.70 -10.08
N LYS A 28 -15.33 -14.02 -10.08
CA LYS A 28 -14.24 -14.65 -9.35
C LYS A 28 -12.87 -14.15 -9.80
N LYS A 29 -12.65 -14.07 -11.11
CA LYS A 29 -11.41 -13.57 -11.69
C LYS A 29 -11.20 -12.11 -11.33
N ASP A 30 -12.24 -11.30 -11.46
CA ASP A 30 -12.19 -9.88 -11.10
C ASP A 30 -11.84 -9.70 -9.62
N LEU A 31 -12.48 -10.49 -8.77
CA LEU A 31 -12.20 -10.46 -7.33
C LEU A 31 -10.74 -10.80 -7.02
N SER A 32 -10.22 -11.83 -7.67
CA SER A 32 -8.81 -12.24 -7.51
C SER A 32 -7.87 -11.12 -7.95
N ASN A 33 -8.14 -10.50 -9.09
CA ASN A 33 -7.35 -9.40 -9.63
C ASN A 33 -7.38 -8.18 -8.71
N TYR A 34 -8.56 -7.82 -8.21
CA TYR A 34 -8.71 -6.69 -7.29
C TYR A 34 -8.03 -6.94 -5.95
N ARG A 35 -8.05 -8.16 -5.46
CA ARG A 35 -7.32 -8.53 -4.23
C ARG A 35 -5.81 -8.35 -4.40
N THR A 36 -5.28 -8.79 -5.54
CA THR A 36 -3.86 -8.62 -5.87
C THR A 36 -3.50 -7.15 -5.99
N GLU A 37 -4.29 -6.39 -6.73
CA GLU A 37 -4.11 -4.95 -6.88
C GLU A 37 -4.19 -4.22 -5.55
N ASN A 38 -5.15 -4.59 -4.71
CA ASN A 38 -5.30 -4.02 -3.36
C ASN A 38 -4.06 -4.26 -2.50
N GLN A 39 -3.51 -5.48 -2.57
CA GLN A 39 -2.31 -5.85 -1.85
C GLN A 39 -1.08 -5.07 -2.32
N GLU A 40 -0.94 -4.91 -3.63
CA GLU A 40 0.13 -4.10 -4.24
C GLU A 40 0.02 -2.63 -3.85
N LEU A 41 -1.20 -2.08 -3.88
CA LEU A 41 -1.46 -0.70 -3.47
C LEU A 41 -1.13 -0.48 -1.99
N LYS A 42 -1.49 -1.40 -1.13
CA LYS A 42 -1.16 -1.34 0.30
C LYS A 42 0.35 -1.35 0.53
N SER A 43 1.07 -2.20 -0.21
CA SER A 43 2.53 -2.27 -0.15
C SER A 43 3.16 -0.96 -0.62
N THR A 44 2.66 -0.39 -1.70
CA THR A 44 3.11 0.91 -2.23
C THR A 44 2.86 2.03 -1.23
N ILE A 45 1.69 2.06 -0.61
CA ILE A 45 1.35 3.06 0.41
C ILE A 45 2.32 2.96 1.60
N ALA A 46 2.59 1.76 2.08
CA ALA A 46 3.53 1.55 3.20
C ALA A 46 4.93 2.06 2.84
N SER A 47 5.41 1.75 1.64
CA SER A 47 6.70 2.21 1.14
C SER A 47 6.77 3.75 1.05
N GLN A 48 5.73 4.36 0.47
CA GLN A 48 5.65 5.82 0.35
C GLN A 48 5.57 6.53 1.70
N LYS A 49 4.84 5.96 2.64
CA LYS A 49 4.81 6.49 4.02
C LYS A 49 6.18 6.49 4.67
N GLY A 50 6.94 5.40 4.47
CA GLY A 50 8.32 5.32 4.95
C GLY A 50 9.21 6.38 4.33
N GLU A 51 9.10 6.61 3.03
CA GLU A 51 9.84 7.67 2.34
C GLU A 51 9.48 9.05 2.86
N ILE A 52 8.20 9.33 3.05
CA ILE A 52 7.71 10.61 3.58
C ILE A 52 8.26 10.84 4.99
N ASP A 53 8.21 9.84 5.85
CA ASP A 53 8.76 9.94 7.21
C ASP A 53 10.26 10.20 7.17
N GLY A 54 10.98 9.55 6.26
CA GLY A 54 12.41 9.79 6.06
C GLY A 54 12.71 11.22 5.63
N PHE A 55 11.95 11.76 4.68
CA PHE A 55 12.10 13.15 4.24
C PHE A 55 11.75 14.15 5.32
N GLN A 56 10.67 13.90 6.08
CA GLN A 56 10.29 14.76 7.19
C GLN A 56 11.37 14.81 8.26
N ASN A 57 11.98 13.67 8.59
CA ASN A 57 13.08 13.62 9.54
C ASN A 57 14.31 14.37 9.04
N LYS A 58 14.68 14.20 7.76
CA LYS A 58 15.77 14.97 7.14
C LYS A 58 15.49 16.47 7.19
N PHE A 59 14.27 16.86 6.91
CA PHE A 59 13.86 18.27 6.95
C PHE A 59 13.99 18.84 8.36
N LYS A 60 13.54 18.10 9.36
CA LYS A 60 13.69 18.49 10.78
C LYS A 60 15.14 18.64 11.19
N ILE A 61 15.99 17.70 10.77
CA ILE A 61 17.44 17.76 11.07
C ILE A 61 18.05 18.98 10.40
N THR A 62 17.77 19.22 9.13
CA THR A 62 18.27 20.39 8.40
C THR A 62 17.87 21.69 9.08
N LYS A 63 16.62 21.80 9.47
CA LYS A 63 16.10 22.98 10.16
C LYS A 63 16.74 23.18 11.52
N LEU A 64 16.96 22.09 12.26
CA LEU A 64 17.63 22.12 13.55
C LEU A 64 19.07 22.58 13.40
N VAL A 65 19.80 22.06 12.42
CA VAL A 65 21.19 22.45 12.11
C VAL A 65 21.27 23.92 11.75
N ASP A 66 20.37 24.41 10.88
CA ASP A 66 20.33 25.81 10.49
C ASP A 66 20.09 26.74 11.70
N ASN A 67 19.18 26.34 12.59
CA ASN A 67 18.90 27.10 13.82
C ASN A 67 20.10 27.10 14.77
N MET A 68 20.80 25.99 14.90
CA MET A 68 21.97 25.87 15.76
C MET A 68 23.15 26.69 15.23
N VAL A 69 23.38 26.63 13.91
CA VAL A 69 24.44 27.45 13.28
C VAL A 69 24.16 28.94 13.45
N ALA A 70 22.90 29.34 13.26
CA ALA A 70 22.46 30.73 13.44
C ALA A 70 22.58 31.17 14.93
N GLY A 71 22.37 30.25 15.87
CA GLY A 71 22.45 30.51 17.29
C GLY A 71 23.88 30.53 17.88
N GLY A 72 24.89 30.17 17.08
CA GLY A 72 26.30 30.16 17.55
C GLY A 72 26.62 29.05 18.54
N GLU A 73 25.92 27.94 18.50
CA GLU A 73 26.15 26.79 19.36
C GLU A 73 27.43 26.01 19.01
N ASP A 74 27.95 25.29 20.02
CA ASP A 74 29.19 24.51 19.91
C ASP A 74 29.04 23.44 18.80
N PRO A 75 30.02 23.36 17.85
CA PRO A 75 30.02 22.33 16.81
C PRO A 75 29.99 20.89 17.33
N ASN A 76 30.53 20.63 18.52
CA ASN A 76 30.55 19.30 19.14
C ASN A 76 29.15 18.86 19.58
N GLU A 77 28.37 19.76 20.15
CA GLU A 77 26.98 19.49 20.51
C GLU A 77 26.12 19.24 19.25
N LEU A 78 26.36 20.03 18.21
CA LEU A 78 25.71 19.88 16.92
C LEU A 78 25.95 18.49 16.33
N LYS A 79 27.18 18.04 16.36
CA LYS A 79 27.59 16.73 15.85
C LYS A 79 26.93 15.60 16.65
N SER A 80 26.86 15.71 17.96
CA SER A 80 26.22 14.73 18.84
C SER A 80 24.72 14.59 18.52
N VAL A 81 24.03 15.70 18.35
CA VAL A 81 22.61 15.72 18.02
C VAL A 81 22.37 15.13 16.63
N LEU A 82 23.21 15.46 15.65
CA LEU A 82 23.14 14.90 14.30
C LEU A 82 23.34 13.40 14.31
N ASP A 83 24.33 12.89 15.02
CA ASP A 83 24.59 11.46 15.15
C ASP A 83 23.40 10.73 15.78
N GLN A 84 22.76 11.32 16.77
CA GLN A 84 21.58 10.78 17.41
C GLN A 84 20.40 10.68 16.43
N TYR A 85 20.14 11.72 15.64
CA TYR A 85 19.09 11.72 14.64
C TYR A 85 19.36 10.74 13.51
N ILE A 86 20.59 10.63 13.05
CA ILE A 86 21.00 9.67 12.03
C ILE A 86 20.74 8.24 12.53
N ASN A 87 21.07 7.94 13.77
CA ASN A 87 20.80 6.64 14.39
C ASN A 87 19.30 6.34 14.45
N GLU A 88 18.47 7.31 14.80
CA GLU A 88 17.02 7.16 14.82
C GLU A 88 16.46 6.90 13.43
N ILE A 89 16.96 7.59 12.41
CA ILE A 89 16.56 7.38 11.02
C ILE A 89 16.95 5.97 10.56
N ASP A 90 18.17 5.53 10.85
CA ASP A 90 18.65 4.19 10.51
C ASP A 90 17.81 3.10 11.17
N LYS A 91 17.40 3.28 12.42
CA LYS A 91 16.49 2.38 13.11
C LYS A 91 15.12 2.32 12.45
N CYS A 92 14.59 3.46 12.04
CA CYS A 92 13.31 3.52 11.33
C CYS A 92 13.38 2.80 9.98
N ILE A 93 14.46 2.99 9.23
CA ILE A 93 14.68 2.31 7.95
C ILE A 93 14.79 0.80 8.15
N ALA A 94 15.56 0.36 9.15
CA ALA A 94 15.70 -1.06 9.48
C ALA A 94 14.34 -1.67 9.86
N HIS A 95 13.55 -0.97 10.64
CA HIS A 95 12.21 -1.42 11.04
C HIS A 95 11.27 -1.54 9.85
N LEU A 96 11.33 -0.62 8.91
CA LEU A 96 10.53 -0.66 7.68
C LEU A 96 10.96 -1.80 6.76
N SER A 97 12.24 -2.12 6.69
CA SER A 97 12.75 -3.21 5.85
C SER A 97 12.42 -4.59 6.42
N GLU A 98 12.19 -4.70 7.72
CA GLU A 98 11.75 -5.94 8.38
C GLU A 98 10.24 -6.18 8.26
N ALA A 99 9.47 -5.16 7.96
CA ALA A 99 8.04 -5.25 7.78
C ALA A 99 7.68 -5.62 6.34
#